data_aa15e0f088f3d3e8c1f20483690f5423
#
_entry.id   aa15e0f088f3d3e8c1f20483690f5423
#
_cell.length_a   1.000
_cell.length_b   1.000
_cell.length_c   1.000
_cell.angle_alpha   90.00
_cell.angle_beta   90.00
_cell.angle_gamma   90.00
#
_symmetry.space_group_name_H-M   'P 1'
#
loop_
_entity.id
_entity.type
_entity.pdbx_description
1 polymer ?
#
loop_
_entity_poly.entity_id
_entity_poly.type
_entity_poly.pdbx_seq_one_letter_code
_entity_poly.pdbx_strand_id
1 'polypeptide(L)'
;MFVTAKTRLQSRLNSIVMFLLLSIVLGLLAWLSQKYSTEYDWTANGRHTLSEASRELLAQMPDPIEVTSYARENSLLRDTIRKFIGKYQTHKADIVLRFVNPDAVPDEVRNLGISIDGEIIVRYQDRSEHVRSDKEQVFTNALQRLARNQERWIAFVEGHGERNALSDANHDLSNWVKQLFNKGFRAQPINLSEIQAIPDNTSILVIAGPRIDYLAGEIELILNYINAGGNLLWLQEPGPLYKLEVLAEQLSIQFYHGAIIDYAGQLIGIDDPTITLVTNSLYLPHAITEGFEFTTLYPMAGAIEILQSDKWNAKPILTTGDHTWNETAKLEGTVEFNEDSDTQGPLTIGLSLERELDIEKSDELISKQQRIVVIGDGDFLSNTYLANSGNNELGTRIINWLSSDDEFISIPPKIANDTTLNISQTVLGLIGVFFLF
;
A
#
# COMPACT_ATOMS: atom_id res chain seq x y z
N MET A 1 45.23 72.21 15.13
CA MET A 1 45.95 70.93 14.88
C MET A 1 46.24 70.84 13.38
N PHE A 2 47.48 71.06 12.97
CA PHE A 2 47.85 71.09 11.53
C PHE A 2 48.09 69.65 11.05
N VAL A 3 47.27 69.18 10.12
CA VAL A 3 47.43 67.85 9.52
C VAL A 3 48.56 67.88 8.53
N THR A 4 49.72 67.29 8.84
CA THR A 4 50.88 67.18 7.99
C THR A 4 50.71 66.21 6.83
N ALA A 5 51.41 66.36 5.72
CA ALA A 5 51.34 65.46 4.56
C ALA A 5 51.62 64.00 4.92
N LYS A 6 52.43 63.75 5.95
CA LYS A 6 52.80 62.46 6.46
C LYS A 6 51.56 61.73 7.17
N THR A 7 50.76 62.48 7.94
CA THR A 7 49.54 61.96 8.58
C THR A 7 48.45 61.65 7.56
N ARG A 8 48.31 62.41 6.47
CA ARG A 8 47.39 62.15 5.36
C ARG A 8 47.78 60.88 4.59
N LEU A 9 49.06 60.65 4.37
CA LEU A 9 49.59 59.46 3.68
C LEU A 9 49.32 58.18 4.56
N GLN A 10 49.65 58.28 5.85
CA GLN A 10 49.39 57.20 6.80
C GLN A 10 47.88 56.84 6.91
N SER A 11 47.02 57.86 6.95
CA SER A 11 45.54 57.61 6.99
C SER A 11 45.05 56.93 5.72
N ARG A 12 45.54 57.35 4.53
CA ARG A 12 45.19 56.69 3.26
C ARG A 12 45.71 55.25 3.20
N LEU A 13 46.95 55.02 3.65
CA LEU A 13 47.52 53.67 3.70
C LEU A 13 46.73 52.77 4.64
N ASN A 14 46.37 53.23 5.85
CA ASN A 14 45.51 52.49 6.78
C ASN A 14 44.12 52.18 6.21
N SER A 15 43.52 53.14 5.50
CA SER A 15 42.23 52.91 4.82
C SER A 15 42.35 51.85 3.72
N ILE A 16 43.41 51.87 2.91
CA ILE A 16 43.65 50.86 1.88
C ILE A 16 43.85 49.47 2.50
N VAL A 17 44.67 49.37 3.56
CA VAL A 17 44.91 48.11 4.27
C VAL A 17 43.61 47.59 4.90
N MET A 18 42.80 48.47 5.49
CA MET A 18 41.50 48.10 6.08
C MET A 18 40.52 47.60 5.00
N PHE A 19 40.44 48.25 3.84
CA PHE A 19 39.63 47.78 2.71
C PHE A 19 40.10 46.44 2.18
N LEU A 20 41.40 46.21 2.08
CA LEU A 20 41.98 44.95 1.64
C LEU A 20 41.67 43.80 2.62
N LEU A 21 41.83 44.05 3.93
CA LEU A 21 41.45 43.09 4.97
C LEU A 21 39.97 42.77 4.95
N LEU A 22 39.11 43.79 4.81
CA LEU A 22 37.66 43.60 4.70
C LEU A 22 37.28 42.75 3.47
N SER A 23 37.90 43.01 2.33
CA SER A 23 37.68 42.25 1.10
C SER A 23 38.10 40.77 1.25
N ILE A 24 39.25 40.54 1.94
CA ILE A 24 39.72 39.17 2.23
C ILE A 24 38.72 38.44 3.18
N VAL A 25 38.26 39.11 4.23
CA VAL A 25 37.28 38.55 5.16
C VAL A 25 35.97 38.24 4.45
N LEU A 26 35.46 39.13 3.61
CA LEU A 26 34.26 38.89 2.81
C LEU A 26 34.43 37.74 1.82
N GLY A 27 35.60 37.65 1.17
CA GLY A 27 35.95 36.55 0.26
C GLY A 27 36.02 35.19 0.99
N LEU A 28 36.63 35.19 2.18
CA LEU A 28 36.68 33.99 3.05
C LEU A 28 35.28 33.56 3.55
N LEU A 29 34.46 34.53 3.95
CA LEU A 29 33.07 34.23 4.37
C LEU A 29 32.23 33.68 3.22
N ALA A 30 32.38 34.28 2.01
CA ALA A 30 31.70 33.77 0.81
C ALA A 30 32.17 32.35 0.43
N TRP A 31 33.49 32.11 0.51
CA TRP A 31 34.02 30.75 0.28
C TRP A 31 33.59 29.75 1.32
N LEU A 32 33.57 30.13 2.62
CA LEU A 32 33.13 29.29 3.73
C LEU A 32 31.63 28.98 3.59
N SER A 33 30.83 29.97 3.21
CA SER A 33 29.37 29.81 2.98
C SER A 33 29.07 28.87 1.81
N GLN A 34 29.91 28.85 0.77
CA GLN A 34 29.73 27.87 -0.33
C GLN A 34 30.22 26.48 0.04
N LYS A 35 31.30 26.36 0.83
CA LYS A 35 31.90 25.08 1.21
C LYS A 35 31.13 24.36 2.33
N TYR A 36 30.46 25.11 3.20
CA TYR A 36 29.68 24.63 4.34
C TYR A 36 28.26 25.18 4.26
N SER A 37 27.57 24.92 3.13
CA SER A 37 26.15 25.25 3.02
C SER A 37 25.36 24.29 3.93
N THR A 38 25.06 24.73 5.14
CA THR A 38 24.07 24.08 6.01
C THR A 38 22.73 24.71 5.71
N GLU A 39 21.84 23.94 5.10
CA GLU A 39 20.46 24.35 4.90
C GLU A 39 19.70 24.17 6.21
N TYR A 40 19.35 25.27 6.86
CA TYR A 40 18.44 25.25 7.99
C TYR A 40 17.02 25.50 7.49
N ASP A 41 16.15 24.53 7.68
CA ASP A 41 14.71 24.70 7.40
C ASP A 41 14.06 25.53 8.53
N TRP A 42 13.85 26.79 8.28
CA TRP A 42 13.21 27.73 9.23
C TRP A 42 11.69 27.73 9.12
N THR A 43 11.12 26.81 8.34
CA THR A 43 9.67 26.65 8.29
C THR A 43 9.17 26.01 9.58
N ALA A 44 8.01 26.44 10.08
CA ALA A 44 7.46 26.00 11.36
C ALA A 44 7.30 24.48 11.50
N ASN A 45 7.27 23.73 10.37
CA ASN A 45 7.07 22.28 10.32
C ASN A 45 8.11 21.54 9.46
N GLY A 46 9.28 22.11 9.17
CA GLY A 46 10.34 21.45 8.39
C GLY A 46 9.87 20.96 7.00
N ARG A 47 9.13 21.80 6.25
CA ARG A 47 8.51 21.41 4.96
C ARG A 47 9.51 21.01 3.88
N HIS A 48 10.74 21.51 3.96
CA HIS A 48 11.77 21.31 2.95
C HIS A 48 12.74 20.18 3.29
N THR A 49 12.68 19.65 4.52
CA THR A 49 13.53 18.55 4.97
C THR A 49 12.73 17.27 5.18
N LEU A 50 13.38 16.13 5.09
CA LEU A 50 12.79 14.83 5.44
C LEU A 50 12.58 14.72 6.96
N SER A 51 11.60 13.91 7.34
CA SER A 51 11.40 13.49 8.74
C SER A 51 12.60 12.67 9.23
N GLU A 52 12.76 12.59 10.55
CA GLU A 52 13.79 11.74 11.17
C GLU A 52 13.64 10.28 10.74
N ALA A 53 12.40 9.78 10.80
CA ALA A 53 12.08 8.41 10.40
C ALA A 53 12.46 8.09 8.94
N SER A 54 12.24 9.04 8.00
CA SER A 54 12.67 8.86 6.61
C SER A 54 14.19 8.81 6.48
N ARG A 55 14.92 9.61 7.27
CA ARG A 55 16.39 9.64 7.26
C ARG A 55 16.99 8.37 7.87
N GLU A 56 16.45 7.91 8.99
CA GLU A 56 16.86 6.66 9.62
C GLU A 56 16.64 5.46 8.71
N LEU A 57 15.50 5.39 8.03
CA LEU A 57 15.24 4.35 7.05
C LEU A 57 16.27 4.35 5.92
N LEU A 58 16.56 5.52 5.33
CA LEU A 58 17.56 5.63 4.27
C LEU A 58 18.97 5.18 4.72
N ALA A 59 19.33 5.46 5.97
CA ALA A 59 20.60 5.01 6.55
C ALA A 59 20.70 3.48 6.69
N GLN A 60 19.57 2.78 6.79
CA GLN A 60 19.48 1.32 6.84
C GLN A 60 19.50 0.65 5.45
N MET A 61 19.45 1.42 4.37
CA MET A 61 19.43 0.92 2.99
C MET A 61 20.80 1.16 2.33
N PRO A 62 21.75 0.17 2.39
CA PRO A 62 23.10 0.38 1.89
C PRO A 62 23.20 0.45 0.35
N ASP A 63 22.30 -0.25 -0.38
CA ASP A 63 22.37 -0.36 -1.83
C ASP A 63 21.72 0.84 -2.54
N PRO A 64 22.04 1.10 -3.82
CA PRO A 64 21.44 2.15 -4.62
C PRO A 64 19.92 1.97 -4.77
N ILE A 65 19.20 3.08 -4.84
CA ILE A 65 17.75 3.11 -5.08
C ILE A 65 17.50 3.69 -6.47
N GLU A 66 16.81 2.94 -7.32
CA GLU A 66 16.38 3.42 -8.63
C GLU A 66 14.94 3.94 -8.55
N VAL A 67 14.73 5.15 -9.04
CA VAL A 67 13.43 5.81 -9.09
C VAL A 67 13.09 6.14 -10.53
N THR A 68 12.08 5.50 -11.08
CA THR A 68 11.61 5.77 -12.45
C THR A 68 10.22 6.41 -12.38
N SER A 69 10.08 7.62 -12.86
CA SER A 69 8.78 8.30 -12.97
C SER A 69 8.26 8.25 -14.40
N TYR A 70 7.07 7.69 -14.57
CA TYR A 70 6.35 7.64 -15.84
C TYR A 70 5.54 8.93 -16.00
N ALA A 71 6.24 9.99 -16.39
CA ALA A 71 5.68 11.32 -16.55
C ALA A 71 5.84 11.82 -17.98
N ARG A 72 4.75 12.35 -18.56
CA ARG A 72 4.78 13.05 -19.84
C ARG A 72 5.76 14.22 -19.80
N GLU A 73 6.07 14.78 -20.97
CA GLU A 73 6.97 15.94 -21.06
C GLU A 73 6.29 17.22 -20.53
N ASN A 74 5.84 17.17 -19.28
CA ASN A 74 5.29 18.29 -18.54
C ASN A 74 6.36 18.80 -17.56
N SER A 75 6.90 19.98 -17.82
CA SER A 75 7.98 20.57 -17.01
C SER A 75 7.56 20.76 -15.55
N LEU A 76 6.35 21.22 -15.29
CA LEU A 76 5.85 21.45 -13.93
C LEU A 76 5.77 20.16 -13.12
N LEU A 77 5.20 19.11 -13.69
CA LEU A 77 5.08 17.79 -13.03
C LEU A 77 6.47 17.19 -12.77
N ARG A 78 7.33 17.15 -13.79
CA ARG A 78 8.69 16.61 -13.66
C ARG A 78 9.55 17.41 -12.67
N ASP A 79 9.37 18.73 -12.60
CA ASP A 79 10.09 19.58 -11.64
C ASP A 79 9.59 19.36 -10.21
N THR A 80 8.29 19.16 -10.01
CA THR A 80 7.73 18.79 -8.71
C THR A 80 8.30 17.47 -8.22
N ILE A 81 8.29 16.43 -9.07
CA ILE A 81 8.86 15.12 -8.75
C ILE A 81 10.37 15.22 -8.49
N ARG A 82 11.09 15.96 -9.31
CA ARG A 82 12.55 16.17 -9.11
C ARG A 82 12.87 16.85 -7.78
N LYS A 83 12.11 17.88 -7.40
CA LYS A 83 12.25 18.53 -6.10
C LYS A 83 11.91 17.61 -4.94
N PHE A 84 10.88 16.80 -5.11
CA PHE A 84 10.48 15.83 -4.09
C PHE A 84 11.55 14.76 -3.88
N ILE A 85 12.01 14.09 -4.93
CA ILE A 85 13.07 13.07 -4.84
C ILE A 85 14.40 13.70 -4.44
N GLY A 86 14.68 14.95 -4.82
CA GLY A 86 15.87 15.70 -4.42
C GLY A 86 16.03 15.78 -2.89
N LYS A 87 14.94 15.83 -2.11
CA LYS A 87 15.02 15.79 -0.65
C LYS A 87 15.63 14.47 -0.14
N TYR A 88 15.30 13.35 -0.77
CA TYR A 88 15.87 12.04 -0.44
C TYR A 88 17.31 11.92 -0.91
N GLN A 89 17.64 12.45 -2.10
CA GLN A 89 19.00 12.47 -2.64
C GLN A 89 19.98 13.28 -1.78
N THR A 90 19.50 14.28 -1.04
CA THR A 90 20.33 15.04 -0.09
C THR A 90 20.85 14.14 1.05
N HIS A 91 20.10 13.11 1.43
CA HIS A 91 20.46 12.18 2.51
C HIS A 91 21.05 10.86 2.01
N LYS A 92 20.75 10.48 0.75
CA LYS A 92 21.27 9.29 0.09
C LYS A 92 21.58 9.60 -1.37
N ALA A 93 22.85 9.90 -1.67
CA ALA A 93 23.29 10.40 -2.96
C ALA A 93 23.18 9.39 -4.12
N ASP A 94 23.07 8.09 -3.81
CA ASP A 94 22.95 7.00 -4.78
C ASP A 94 21.47 6.68 -5.15
N ILE A 95 20.55 7.58 -4.87
CA ILE A 95 19.20 7.55 -5.45
C ILE A 95 19.26 8.11 -6.86
N VAL A 96 18.91 7.27 -7.84
CA VAL A 96 18.94 7.64 -9.27
C VAL A 96 17.52 7.87 -9.77
N LEU A 97 17.20 9.13 -10.15
CA LEU A 97 15.91 9.49 -10.74
C LEU A 97 15.97 9.47 -12.27
N ARG A 98 15.04 8.77 -12.90
CA ARG A 98 14.82 8.76 -14.35
C ARG A 98 13.37 9.12 -14.67
N PHE A 99 13.17 9.79 -15.81
CA PHE A 99 11.84 10.06 -16.35
C PHE A 99 11.64 9.28 -17.65
N VAL A 100 10.51 8.61 -17.75
CA VAL A 100 10.05 7.89 -18.94
C VAL A 100 8.75 8.54 -19.40
N ASN A 101 8.64 8.83 -20.70
CA ASN A 101 7.36 9.28 -21.25
C ASN A 101 6.46 8.06 -21.47
N PRO A 102 5.32 7.94 -20.75
CA PRO A 102 4.42 6.79 -20.88
C PRO A 102 3.89 6.59 -22.29
N ASP A 103 3.70 7.66 -23.04
CA ASP A 103 3.20 7.60 -24.42
C ASP A 103 4.24 6.97 -25.39
N ALA A 104 5.52 6.98 -25.05
CA ALA A 104 6.59 6.37 -25.84
C ALA A 104 6.78 4.86 -25.58
N VAL A 105 6.24 4.34 -24.47
CA VAL A 105 6.44 2.93 -24.03
C VAL A 105 5.11 2.28 -23.60
N PRO A 106 4.07 2.24 -24.46
CA PRO A 106 2.72 1.82 -24.06
C PRO A 106 2.66 0.37 -23.58
N ASP A 107 3.50 -0.51 -24.11
CA ASP A 107 3.52 -1.92 -23.69
C ASP A 107 4.15 -2.07 -22.28
N GLU A 108 5.19 -1.30 -21.96
CA GLU A 108 5.80 -1.28 -20.65
C GLU A 108 4.82 -0.70 -19.60
N VAL A 109 4.13 0.38 -19.95
CA VAL A 109 3.07 1.01 -19.11
C VAL A 109 1.99 0.01 -18.76
N ARG A 110 1.52 -0.77 -19.76
CA ARG A 110 0.49 -1.79 -19.56
C ARG A 110 0.99 -2.94 -18.70
N ASN A 111 2.20 -3.43 -18.97
CA ASN A 111 2.80 -4.55 -18.23
C ASN A 111 3.07 -4.19 -16.77
N LEU A 112 3.45 -2.95 -16.50
CA LEU A 112 3.70 -2.44 -15.15
C LEU A 112 2.41 -1.95 -14.46
N GLY A 113 1.28 -1.84 -15.15
CA GLY A 113 0.04 -1.35 -14.57
C GLY A 113 0.09 0.14 -14.17
N ILE A 114 0.85 0.95 -14.91
CA ILE A 114 0.91 2.41 -14.68
C ILE A 114 -0.45 3.02 -14.99
N SER A 115 -1.04 3.70 -14.01
CA SER A 115 -2.42 4.20 -14.10
C SER A 115 -2.54 5.72 -14.14
N ILE A 116 -1.53 6.44 -13.62
CA ILE A 116 -1.55 7.91 -13.56
C ILE A 116 -0.29 8.51 -14.16
N ASP A 117 -0.42 9.72 -14.72
CA ASP A 117 0.73 10.50 -15.18
C ASP A 117 1.59 10.95 -14.00
N GLY A 118 2.88 10.66 -14.06
CA GLY A 118 3.81 10.93 -12.97
C GLY A 118 3.93 9.80 -11.94
N GLU A 119 3.28 8.65 -12.13
CA GLU A 119 3.46 7.50 -11.26
C GLU A 119 4.93 7.11 -11.17
N ILE A 120 5.38 6.81 -9.95
CA ILE A 120 6.78 6.50 -9.66
C ILE A 120 6.90 5.01 -9.35
N ILE A 121 7.85 4.35 -10.01
CA ILE A 121 8.31 3.01 -9.61
C ILE A 121 9.64 3.17 -8.89
N VAL A 122 9.69 2.71 -7.65
CA VAL A 122 10.90 2.66 -6.83
C VAL A 122 11.43 1.24 -6.85
N ARG A 123 12.70 1.06 -7.21
CA ARG A 123 13.40 -0.25 -7.18
C ARG A 123 14.54 -0.22 -6.19
N TYR A 124 14.63 -1.29 -5.43
CA TYR A 124 15.72 -1.53 -4.49
C TYR A 124 16.06 -3.01 -4.50
N GLN A 125 17.29 -3.35 -4.85
CA GLN A 125 17.69 -4.73 -5.15
C GLN A 125 16.79 -5.34 -6.25
N ASP A 126 16.19 -6.51 -6.04
CA ASP A 126 15.32 -7.19 -7.01
C ASP A 126 13.83 -6.89 -6.81
N ARG A 127 13.49 -5.85 -6.01
CA ARG A 127 12.10 -5.52 -5.64
C ARG A 127 11.69 -4.16 -6.15
N SER A 128 10.39 -4.00 -6.42
CA SER A 128 9.83 -2.73 -6.87
C SER A 128 8.51 -2.40 -6.20
N GLU A 129 8.27 -1.11 -5.97
CA GLU A 129 7.04 -0.56 -5.41
C GLU A 129 6.51 0.59 -6.25
N HIS A 130 5.17 0.69 -6.31
CA HIS A 130 4.48 1.77 -6.99
C HIS A 130 4.15 2.90 -6.01
N VAL A 131 4.48 4.12 -6.38
CA VAL A 131 4.17 5.32 -5.60
C VAL A 131 3.37 6.29 -6.48
N ARG A 132 2.13 6.55 -6.08
CA ARG A 132 1.18 7.39 -6.82
C ARG A 132 1.00 8.78 -6.22
N SER A 133 1.89 9.17 -5.31
CA SER A 133 1.80 10.44 -4.59
C SER A 133 3.20 10.98 -4.26
N ASP A 134 3.34 12.30 -4.29
CA ASP A 134 4.53 13.03 -3.85
C ASP A 134 4.55 13.34 -2.34
N LYS A 135 3.71 12.64 -1.55
CA LYS A 135 3.74 12.74 -0.09
C LYS A 135 4.88 11.91 0.48
N GLU A 136 5.62 12.53 1.41
CA GLU A 136 6.76 11.89 2.09
C GLU A 136 6.37 10.55 2.71
N GLN A 137 5.25 10.49 3.42
CA GLN A 137 4.76 9.27 4.04
C GLN A 137 4.61 8.11 3.05
N VAL A 138 3.96 8.35 1.90
CA VAL A 138 3.70 7.31 0.89
C VAL A 138 5.00 6.77 0.30
N PHE A 139 5.95 7.65 -0.02
CA PHE A 139 7.24 7.26 -0.58
C PHE A 139 8.12 6.55 0.45
N THR A 140 8.19 7.06 1.69
CA THR A 140 8.96 6.43 2.78
C THR A 140 8.41 5.06 3.13
N ASN A 141 7.09 4.89 3.13
CA ASN A 141 6.47 3.59 3.35
C ASN A 141 6.80 2.59 2.23
N ALA A 142 6.85 3.04 0.97
CA ALA A 142 7.32 2.19 -0.13
C ALA A 142 8.80 1.79 0.06
N LEU A 143 9.66 2.72 0.48
CA LEU A 143 11.06 2.41 0.82
C LEU A 143 11.16 1.43 1.99
N GLN A 144 10.31 1.57 3.02
CA GLN A 144 10.29 0.65 4.16
C GLN A 144 9.94 -0.78 3.73
N ARG A 145 8.93 -0.94 2.86
CA ARG A 145 8.59 -2.26 2.28
C ARG A 145 9.76 -2.85 1.50
N LEU A 146 10.46 -2.03 0.72
CA LEU A 146 11.63 -2.45 -0.05
C LEU A 146 12.84 -2.77 0.82
N ALA A 147 13.02 -2.07 1.95
CA ALA A 147 14.15 -2.27 2.87
C ALA A 147 14.08 -3.56 3.69
N ARG A 148 12.89 -4.14 3.86
CA ARG A 148 12.71 -5.36 4.66
C ARG A 148 13.41 -6.54 4.00
N ASN A 149 14.44 -7.08 4.63
CA ASN A 149 15.25 -8.19 4.12
C ASN A 149 14.65 -9.59 4.36
N GLN A 150 13.54 -9.71 5.10
CA GLN A 150 12.94 -11.01 5.36
C GLN A 150 12.09 -11.45 4.16
N GLU A 151 12.40 -12.62 3.61
CA GLU A 151 11.55 -13.29 2.63
C GLU A 151 10.20 -13.58 3.27
N ARG A 152 9.13 -13.13 2.63
CA ARG A 152 7.76 -13.34 3.09
C ARG A 152 7.14 -14.48 2.28
N TRP A 153 6.95 -15.59 2.94
CA TRP A 153 6.40 -16.77 2.32
C TRP A 153 4.88 -16.80 2.45
N ILE A 154 4.22 -16.94 1.32
CA ILE A 154 2.79 -17.21 1.24
C ILE A 154 2.63 -18.68 0.93
N ALA A 155 2.04 -19.42 1.87
CA ALA A 155 1.74 -20.82 1.69
C ALA A 155 0.37 -20.98 1.04
N PHE A 156 0.32 -21.60 -0.13
CA PHE A 156 -0.92 -21.92 -0.84
C PHE A 156 -1.27 -23.38 -0.59
N VAL A 157 -2.44 -23.62 0.00
CA VAL A 157 -2.92 -25.00 0.22
C VAL A 157 -3.25 -25.63 -1.12
N GLU A 158 -2.83 -26.89 -1.31
CA GLU A 158 -3.16 -27.71 -2.47
C GLU A 158 -3.48 -29.16 -2.05
N GLY A 159 -4.15 -29.89 -2.94
CA GLY A 159 -4.54 -31.30 -2.71
C GLY A 159 -6.04 -31.53 -2.70
N HIS A 160 -6.85 -30.49 -2.52
CA HIS A 160 -8.32 -30.58 -2.45
C HIS A 160 -9.01 -29.85 -3.61
N GLY A 161 -8.31 -29.66 -4.72
CA GLY A 161 -8.85 -29.01 -5.91
C GLY A 161 -8.85 -27.48 -5.84
N GLU A 162 -8.05 -26.91 -4.95
CA GLU A 162 -7.81 -25.49 -4.85
C GLU A 162 -7.16 -24.94 -6.13
N ARG A 163 -7.26 -23.65 -6.34
CA ARG A 163 -6.55 -22.96 -7.42
C ARG A 163 -5.06 -23.01 -7.19
N ASN A 164 -4.33 -23.51 -8.19
CA ASN A 164 -2.90 -23.69 -8.10
C ASN A 164 -2.15 -22.35 -8.24
N ALA A 165 -1.21 -22.11 -7.33
CA ALA A 165 -0.39 -20.90 -7.31
C ALA A 165 0.58 -20.77 -8.48
N LEU A 166 1.00 -21.87 -9.09
CA LEU A 166 2.08 -21.92 -10.09
C LEU A 166 1.62 -22.35 -11.50
N SER A 167 0.37 -22.79 -11.64
CA SER A 167 -0.17 -23.24 -12.92
C SER A 167 -0.76 -22.09 -13.73
N ASP A 168 -0.56 -22.13 -15.06
CA ASP A 168 -1.05 -21.11 -15.99
C ASP A 168 -2.47 -21.42 -16.52
N ALA A 169 -3.20 -22.38 -15.94
CA ALA A 169 -4.59 -22.62 -16.32
C ALA A 169 -5.48 -21.40 -15.97
N ASN A 170 -6.56 -21.22 -16.70
CA ASN A 170 -7.41 -20.03 -16.60
C ASN A 170 -7.93 -19.75 -15.20
N HIS A 171 -8.28 -20.80 -14.45
CA HIS A 171 -8.83 -20.71 -13.08
C HIS A 171 -7.75 -20.63 -11.99
N ASP A 172 -6.45 -20.78 -12.34
CA ASP A 172 -5.33 -20.77 -11.41
C ASP A 172 -4.77 -19.37 -11.17
N LEU A 173 -3.78 -19.25 -10.28
CA LEU A 173 -3.34 -17.97 -9.70
C LEU A 173 -1.93 -17.53 -10.14
N SER A 174 -1.29 -18.21 -11.12
CA SER A 174 0.13 -17.96 -11.45
C SER A 174 0.43 -16.51 -11.82
N ASN A 175 -0.49 -15.82 -12.52
CA ASN A 175 -0.30 -14.42 -12.89
C ASN A 175 -0.32 -13.50 -11.66
N TRP A 176 -1.18 -13.77 -10.69
CA TRP A 176 -1.19 -13.03 -9.44
C TRP A 176 0.07 -13.30 -8.62
N VAL A 177 0.50 -14.54 -8.51
CA VAL A 177 1.74 -14.93 -7.83
C VAL A 177 2.96 -14.27 -8.46
N LYS A 178 3.03 -14.16 -9.80
CA LYS A 178 4.09 -13.40 -10.50
C LYS A 178 4.11 -11.92 -10.08
N GLN A 179 2.94 -11.29 -9.88
CA GLN A 179 2.87 -9.91 -9.38
C GLN A 179 3.34 -9.81 -7.92
N LEU A 180 2.96 -10.76 -7.07
CA LEU A 180 3.41 -10.81 -5.68
C LEU A 180 4.92 -11.04 -5.57
N PHE A 181 5.50 -11.86 -6.45
CA PHE A 181 6.95 -12.06 -6.52
C PHE A 181 7.70 -10.75 -6.78
N ASN A 182 7.22 -9.92 -7.70
CA ASN A 182 7.80 -8.60 -7.99
C ASN A 182 7.73 -7.64 -6.77
N LYS A 183 6.87 -7.95 -5.79
CA LYS A 183 6.71 -7.20 -4.54
C LYS A 183 7.47 -7.83 -3.36
N GLY A 184 8.30 -8.83 -3.62
CA GLY A 184 9.15 -9.48 -2.61
C GLY A 184 8.49 -10.60 -1.83
N PHE A 185 7.31 -11.08 -2.26
CA PHE A 185 6.71 -12.29 -1.70
C PHE A 185 7.21 -13.54 -2.41
N ARG A 186 7.21 -14.67 -1.71
CA ARG A 186 7.49 -15.98 -2.26
C ARG A 186 6.27 -16.87 -2.06
N ALA A 187 5.86 -17.57 -3.09
CA ALA A 187 4.77 -18.51 -3.02
C ALA A 187 5.30 -19.93 -2.84
N GLN A 188 4.72 -20.68 -1.91
CA GLN A 188 5.02 -22.07 -1.67
C GLN A 188 3.70 -22.87 -1.64
N PRO A 189 3.43 -23.72 -2.63
CA PRO A 189 2.36 -24.71 -2.53
C PRO A 189 2.66 -25.69 -1.39
N ILE A 190 1.65 -26.00 -0.58
CA ILE A 190 1.74 -26.96 0.51
C ILE A 190 0.58 -27.95 0.47
N ASN A 191 0.91 -29.24 0.52
CA ASN A 191 -0.06 -30.31 0.69
C ASN A 191 -0.14 -30.67 2.18
N LEU A 192 -1.29 -30.39 2.79
CA LEU A 192 -1.47 -30.59 4.25
C LEU A 192 -1.38 -32.08 4.67
N SER A 193 -1.66 -33.01 3.75
CA SER A 193 -1.53 -34.44 4.03
C SER A 193 -0.07 -34.91 4.13
N GLU A 194 0.89 -34.13 3.63
CA GLU A 194 2.31 -34.49 3.56
C GLU A 194 3.16 -33.82 4.64
N ILE A 195 2.57 -32.90 5.43
CA ILE A 195 3.29 -32.12 6.44
C ILE A 195 2.74 -32.35 7.84
N GLN A 196 3.56 -32.14 8.86
CA GLN A 196 3.15 -32.27 10.25
C GLN A 196 2.72 -30.93 10.88
N ALA A 197 3.17 -29.82 10.30
CA ALA A 197 2.78 -28.48 10.67
C ALA A 197 2.97 -27.54 9.48
N ILE A 198 2.21 -26.45 9.43
CA ILE A 198 2.43 -25.35 8.48
C ILE A 198 3.76 -24.70 8.86
N PRO A 199 4.68 -24.42 7.90
CA PRO A 199 6.00 -23.90 8.18
C PRO A 199 5.96 -22.57 8.96
N ASP A 200 6.83 -22.43 9.97
CA ASP A 200 6.90 -21.24 10.86
C ASP A 200 7.24 -19.94 10.13
N ASN A 201 7.89 -20.01 8.97
CA ASN A 201 8.19 -18.87 8.12
C ASN A 201 7.02 -18.42 7.24
N THR A 202 5.85 -19.08 7.36
CA THR A 202 4.64 -18.71 6.62
C THR A 202 4.09 -17.39 7.14
N SER A 203 4.13 -16.36 6.31
CA SER A 203 3.55 -15.05 6.63
C SER A 203 2.03 -15.06 6.46
N ILE A 204 1.55 -15.75 5.45
CA ILE A 204 0.12 -15.84 5.09
C ILE A 204 -0.15 -17.25 4.57
N LEU A 205 -1.21 -17.86 5.08
CA LEU A 205 -1.81 -19.06 4.50
C LEU A 205 -2.91 -18.67 3.52
N VAL A 206 -2.96 -19.30 2.35
CA VAL A 206 -4.02 -19.08 1.35
C VAL A 206 -4.77 -20.38 1.11
N ILE A 207 -6.10 -20.35 1.30
CA ILE A 207 -7.03 -21.42 0.90
C ILE A 207 -7.87 -20.84 -0.24
N ALA A 208 -7.75 -21.40 -1.44
CA ALA A 208 -8.32 -20.80 -2.65
C ALA A 208 -9.29 -21.73 -3.37
N GLY A 209 -10.54 -21.74 -2.95
CA GLY A 209 -11.63 -22.45 -3.61
C GLY A 209 -11.45 -23.98 -3.63
N PRO A 210 -11.43 -24.66 -2.47
CA PRO A 210 -11.36 -26.11 -2.41
C PRO A 210 -12.60 -26.73 -3.09
N ARG A 211 -12.48 -27.96 -3.56
CA ARG A 211 -13.53 -28.71 -4.28
C ARG A 211 -13.71 -30.12 -3.76
N ILE A 212 -12.93 -30.53 -2.76
CA ILE A 212 -12.94 -31.84 -2.13
C ILE A 212 -12.82 -31.65 -0.63
N ASP A 213 -13.46 -32.53 0.13
CA ASP A 213 -13.46 -32.53 1.60
C ASP A 213 -12.04 -32.66 2.17
N TYR A 214 -11.69 -31.78 3.08
CA TYR A 214 -10.48 -31.91 3.91
C TYR A 214 -10.57 -33.09 4.87
N LEU A 215 -9.42 -33.69 5.16
CA LEU A 215 -9.31 -34.69 6.23
C LEU A 215 -9.27 -34.03 7.61
N ALA A 216 -9.71 -34.72 8.64
CA ALA A 216 -9.78 -34.17 10.00
C ALA A 216 -8.41 -33.67 10.49
N GLY A 217 -7.31 -34.39 10.18
CA GLY A 217 -5.96 -33.97 10.54
C GLY A 217 -5.49 -32.70 9.82
N GLU A 218 -5.92 -32.48 8.58
CA GLU A 218 -5.59 -31.29 7.80
C GLU A 218 -6.33 -30.06 8.34
N ILE A 219 -7.60 -30.23 8.74
CA ILE A 219 -8.35 -29.19 9.41
C ILE A 219 -7.68 -28.81 10.73
N GLU A 220 -7.20 -29.79 11.50
CA GLU A 220 -6.47 -29.55 12.75
C GLU A 220 -5.19 -28.72 12.50
N LEU A 221 -4.45 -28.98 11.43
CA LEU A 221 -3.27 -28.18 11.05
C LEU A 221 -3.65 -26.72 10.76
N ILE A 222 -4.74 -26.48 10.01
CA ILE A 222 -5.24 -25.13 9.74
C ILE A 222 -5.65 -24.43 11.04
N LEU A 223 -6.43 -25.10 11.89
CA LEU A 223 -6.90 -24.54 13.16
C LEU A 223 -5.73 -24.24 14.11
N ASN A 224 -4.73 -25.12 14.18
CA ASN A 224 -3.53 -24.91 14.99
C ASN A 224 -2.73 -23.69 14.51
N TYR A 225 -2.58 -23.52 13.18
CA TYR A 225 -1.94 -22.36 12.59
C TYR A 225 -2.69 -21.06 12.93
N ILE A 226 -4.02 -21.04 12.83
CA ILE A 226 -4.86 -19.90 13.21
C ILE A 226 -4.76 -19.61 14.72
N ASN A 227 -4.79 -20.65 15.56
CA ASN A 227 -4.67 -20.48 17.01
C ASN A 227 -3.29 -19.93 17.44
N ALA A 228 -2.23 -20.27 16.70
CA ALA A 228 -0.89 -19.74 16.90
C ALA A 228 -0.71 -18.32 16.34
N GLY A 229 -1.78 -17.67 15.85
CA GLY A 229 -1.73 -16.30 15.34
C GLY A 229 -1.27 -16.20 13.88
N GLY A 230 -1.46 -17.24 13.09
CA GLY A 230 -1.19 -17.24 11.65
C GLY A 230 -2.23 -16.41 10.89
N ASN A 231 -1.78 -15.67 9.86
CA ASN A 231 -2.64 -14.87 9.00
C ASN A 231 -3.20 -15.71 7.86
N LEU A 232 -4.46 -15.47 7.47
CA LEU A 232 -5.16 -16.26 6.47
C LEU A 232 -5.81 -15.38 5.40
N LEU A 233 -5.71 -15.80 4.15
CA LEU A 233 -6.59 -15.42 3.07
C LEU A 233 -7.43 -16.62 2.67
N TRP A 234 -8.74 -16.55 2.89
CA TRP A 234 -9.67 -17.58 2.50
C TRP A 234 -10.57 -17.09 1.37
N LEU A 235 -10.41 -17.69 0.21
CA LEU A 235 -11.21 -17.47 -0.99
C LEU A 235 -12.15 -18.66 -1.14
N GLN A 236 -13.45 -18.43 -0.98
CA GLN A 236 -14.46 -19.49 -0.95
C GLN A 236 -15.49 -19.31 -2.06
N GLU A 237 -15.69 -20.37 -2.85
CA GLU A 237 -16.77 -20.38 -3.83
C GLU A 237 -18.13 -20.63 -3.15
N PRO A 238 -19.24 -20.17 -3.77
CA PRO A 238 -20.59 -20.58 -3.35
C PRO A 238 -20.74 -22.10 -3.36
N GLY A 239 -21.36 -22.64 -2.33
CA GLY A 239 -21.64 -24.07 -2.20
C GLY A 239 -21.05 -24.71 -0.95
N PRO A 240 -20.63 -25.99 -1.02
CA PRO A 240 -20.10 -26.70 0.13
C PRO A 240 -18.80 -26.11 0.65
N LEU A 241 -18.59 -26.11 1.96
CA LEU A 241 -17.35 -25.68 2.60
C LEU A 241 -16.29 -26.79 2.71
N TYR A 242 -16.60 -27.99 2.22
CA TYR A 242 -15.69 -29.13 2.18
C TYR A 242 -15.05 -29.44 3.54
N LYS A 243 -15.89 -29.44 4.60
CA LYS A 243 -15.55 -29.61 6.02
C LYS A 243 -14.81 -28.47 6.68
N LEU A 244 -14.71 -27.32 6.03
CA LEU A 244 -14.18 -26.09 6.63
C LEU A 244 -15.25 -25.32 7.45
N GLU A 245 -16.43 -25.91 7.71
CA GLU A 245 -17.47 -25.35 8.60
C GLU A 245 -16.90 -25.05 9.98
N VAL A 246 -16.00 -25.92 10.49
CA VAL A 246 -15.33 -25.72 11.78
C VAL A 246 -14.41 -24.48 11.76
N LEU A 247 -13.77 -24.19 10.63
CA LEU A 247 -12.99 -22.96 10.45
C LEU A 247 -13.91 -21.73 10.44
N ALA A 248 -15.06 -21.80 9.73
CA ALA A 248 -16.03 -20.72 9.70
C ALA A 248 -16.60 -20.43 11.11
N GLU A 249 -16.94 -21.48 11.87
CA GLU A 249 -17.36 -21.37 13.27
C GLU A 249 -16.29 -20.70 14.15
N GLN A 250 -15.03 -21.10 14.03
CA GLN A 250 -13.93 -20.51 14.79
C GLN A 250 -13.73 -19.01 14.45
N LEU A 251 -13.97 -18.63 13.21
CA LEU A 251 -13.89 -17.26 12.75
C LEU A 251 -15.17 -16.45 13.05
N SER A 252 -16.23 -17.12 13.56
CA SER A 252 -17.55 -16.51 13.81
C SER A 252 -18.14 -15.89 12.55
N ILE A 253 -18.11 -16.64 11.45
CA ILE A 253 -18.71 -16.27 10.17
C ILE A 253 -19.58 -17.41 9.64
N GLN A 254 -20.52 -17.06 8.78
CA GLN A 254 -21.39 -18.00 8.09
C GLN A 254 -21.47 -17.67 6.61
N PHE A 255 -21.32 -18.68 5.74
CA PHE A 255 -21.57 -18.52 4.32
C PHE A 255 -23.03 -18.82 4.00
N TYR A 256 -23.63 -17.98 3.16
CA TYR A 256 -24.97 -18.23 2.65
C TYR A 256 -24.96 -19.36 1.63
N HIS A 257 -26.02 -20.11 1.55
CA HIS A 257 -26.25 -21.03 0.46
C HIS A 257 -26.66 -20.27 -0.79
N GLY A 258 -26.12 -20.66 -1.96
CA GLY A 258 -26.44 -20.03 -3.23
C GLY A 258 -25.40 -19.04 -3.70
N ALA A 259 -25.72 -18.27 -4.71
CA ALA A 259 -24.83 -17.30 -5.33
C ALA A 259 -25.50 -15.93 -5.47
N ILE A 260 -24.70 -14.88 -5.50
CA ILE A 260 -25.20 -13.52 -5.66
C ILE A 260 -25.56 -13.27 -7.12
N ILE A 261 -26.72 -12.67 -7.33
CA ILE A 261 -27.20 -12.21 -8.62
C ILE A 261 -27.14 -10.68 -8.67
N ASP A 262 -26.53 -10.16 -9.72
CA ASP A 262 -26.30 -8.73 -9.93
C ASP A 262 -26.56 -8.36 -11.40
N TYR A 263 -27.63 -7.62 -11.66
CA TYR A 263 -27.95 -7.14 -13.00
C TYR A 263 -27.28 -5.80 -13.36
N ALA A 264 -26.54 -5.19 -12.45
CA ALA A 264 -25.86 -3.91 -12.73
C ALA A 264 -24.84 -4.02 -13.87
N GLY A 265 -24.24 -5.18 -14.07
CA GLY A 265 -23.31 -5.48 -15.17
C GLY A 265 -23.91 -5.25 -16.55
N GLN A 266 -25.22 -5.45 -16.73
CA GLN A 266 -25.89 -5.25 -18.01
C GLN A 266 -25.79 -3.81 -18.51
N LEU A 267 -25.72 -2.82 -17.62
CA LEU A 267 -25.57 -1.42 -17.99
C LEU A 267 -24.23 -1.12 -18.69
N ILE A 268 -23.25 -1.99 -18.53
CA ILE A 268 -21.91 -1.88 -19.12
C ILE A 268 -21.60 -3.02 -20.10
N GLY A 269 -22.61 -3.80 -20.48
CA GLY A 269 -22.49 -4.87 -21.50
C GLY A 269 -22.04 -6.23 -20.96
N ILE A 270 -22.16 -6.48 -19.64
CA ILE A 270 -21.97 -7.78 -19.02
C ILE A 270 -23.34 -8.43 -18.88
N ASP A 271 -23.65 -9.41 -19.74
CA ASP A 271 -24.95 -10.06 -19.77
C ASP A 271 -25.14 -11.12 -18.69
N ASP A 272 -24.06 -11.63 -18.11
CA ASP A 272 -24.08 -12.68 -17.08
C ASP A 272 -24.41 -12.07 -15.71
N PRO A 273 -25.60 -12.35 -15.12
CA PRO A 273 -25.99 -11.78 -13.84
C PRO A 273 -25.30 -12.43 -12.64
N THR A 274 -24.51 -13.50 -12.82
CA THR A 274 -23.70 -14.11 -11.76
C THR A 274 -22.40 -13.35 -11.52
N ILE A 275 -22.08 -12.37 -12.40
CA ILE A 275 -20.91 -11.52 -12.25
C ILE A 275 -21.27 -10.29 -11.41
N THR A 276 -20.83 -10.28 -10.18
CA THR A 276 -21.02 -9.15 -9.26
C THR A 276 -19.97 -8.08 -9.44
N LEU A 277 -20.42 -6.82 -9.51
CA LEU A 277 -19.54 -5.65 -9.62
C LEU A 277 -19.50 -4.88 -8.31
N VAL A 278 -18.30 -4.64 -7.79
CA VAL A 278 -18.10 -3.76 -6.64
C VAL A 278 -17.42 -2.48 -7.11
N THR A 279 -18.18 -1.39 -7.08
CA THR A 279 -17.70 -0.03 -7.42
C THR A 279 -17.16 0.68 -6.18
N ASN A 280 -16.54 1.84 -6.37
CA ASN A 280 -15.96 2.62 -5.28
C ASN A 280 -16.92 2.96 -4.12
N SER A 281 -18.22 3.09 -4.38
CA SER A 281 -19.23 3.35 -3.34
C SER A 281 -19.61 2.14 -2.51
N LEU A 282 -19.23 0.95 -2.92
CA LEU A 282 -19.55 -0.33 -2.26
C LEU A 282 -18.39 -0.89 -1.43
N TYR A 283 -17.24 -0.22 -1.44
CA TYR A 283 -16.15 -0.50 -0.51
C TYR A 283 -16.40 0.19 0.82
N LEU A 284 -16.33 -0.57 1.89
CA LEU A 284 -16.50 -0.02 3.23
C LEU A 284 -15.16 0.48 3.78
N PRO A 285 -15.17 1.45 4.73
CA PRO A 285 -13.95 2.06 5.27
C PRO A 285 -13.03 1.04 5.95
N HIS A 286 -11.89 0.76 5.34
CA HIS A 286 -10.87 -0.16 5.84
C HIS A 286 -9.50 0.18 5.23
N ALA A 287 -8.38 -0.21 5.88
CA ALA A 287 -7.04 0.02 5.35
C ALA A 287 -6.81 -0.61 3.95
N ILE A 288 -7.47 -1.72 3.65
CA ILE A 288 -7.44 -2.38 2.33
C ILE A 288 -8.12 -1.50 1.26
N THR A 289 -9.22 -0.85 1.60
CA THR A 289 -10.12 -0.14 0.68
C THR A 289 -9.92 1.38 0.70
N GLU A 290 -9.12 1.91 1.62
CA GLU A 290 -8.86 3.35 1.71
C GLU A 290 -8.27 3.90 0.41
N GLY A 291 -8.96 4.88 -0.20
CA GLY A 291 -8.56 5.47 -1.47
C GLY A 291 -8.56 4.49 -2.66
N PHE A 292 -9.35 3.41 -2.58
CA PHE A 292 -9.52 2.47 -3.68
C PHE A 292 -10.66 2.93 -4.60
N GLU A 293 -10.31 3.37 -5.81
CA GLU A 293 -11.25 3.99 -6.75
C GLU A 293 -11.63 3.07 -7.94
N PHE A 294 -11.04 1.87 -8.00
CA PHE A 294 -11.29 0.94 -9.11
C PHE A 294 -12.56 0.12 -8.86
N THR A 295 -13.20 -0.32 -9.93
CA THR A 295 -14.23 -1.35 -9.86
C THR A 295 -13.56 -2.72 -9.80
N THR A 296 -14.08 -3.67 -9.01
CA THR A 296 -13.68 -5.07 -9.03
C THR A 296 -14.83 -5.97 -9.46
N LEU A 297 -14.47 -7.13 -9.99
CA LEU A 297 -15.39 -8.06 -10.63
C LEU A 297 -15.26 -9.43 -9.96
N TYR A 298 -16.40 -10.00 -9.54
CA TYR A 298 -16.48 -11.27 -8.84
C TYR A 298 -17.39 -12.22 -9.60
N PRO A 299 -16.85 -13.21 -10.30
CA PRO A 299 -17.63 -14.21 -11.00
C PRO A 299 -18.20 -15.22 -9.99
N MET A 300 -19.51 -15.28 -9.90
CA MET A 300 -20.23 -16.20 -8.99
C MET A 300 -19.89 -16.00 -7.50
N ALA A 301 -20.05 -14.78 -7.01
CA ALA A 301 -19.79 -14.48 -5.61
C ALA A 301 -20.80 -15.14 -4.65
N GLY A 302 -20.34 -15.55 -3.48
CA GLY A 302 -21.14 -15.99 -2.33
C GLY A 302 -21.23 -14.91 -1.25
N ALA A 303 -22.37 -14.83 -0.58
CA ALA A 303 -22.55 -13.94 0.54
C ALA A 303 -22.01 -14.54 1.85
N ILE A 304 -21.48 -13.66 2.72
CA ILE A 304 -20.91 -14.03 4.01
C ILE A 304 -21.59 -13.20 5.11
N GLU A 305 -22.01 -13.85 6.19
CA GLU A 305 -22.53 -13.20 7.38
C GLU A 305 -21.49 -13.18 8.49
N ILE A 306 -21.40 -12.04 9.18
CA ILE A 306 -20.56 -11.90 10.38
C ILE A 306 -21.42 -12.20 11.59
N LEU A 307 -21.04 -13.24 12.35
CA LEU A 307 -21.70 -13.61 13.60
C LEU A 307 -21.06 -12.83 14.75
N GLN A 308 -21.86 -12.63 15.83
CA GLN A 308 -21.34 -11.95 17.01
C GLN A 308 -20.19 -12.73 17.65
N SER A 309 -19.07 -12.06 17.92
CA SER A 309 -17.87 -12.66 18.50
C SER A 309 -17.16 -11.70 19.45
N ASP A 310 -16.72 -12.23 20.60
CA ASP A 310 -15.83 -11.50 21.51
C ASP A 310 -14.34 -11.73 21.17
N LYS A 311 -14.06 -12.66 20.23
CA LYS A 311 -12.70 -13.07 19.87
C LYS A 311 -12.15 -12.31 18.67
N TRP A 312 -13.02 -11.87 17.76
CA TRP A 312 -12.66 -11.26 16.51
C TRP A 312 -13.33 -9.90 16.35
N ASN A 313 -12.54 -8.91 15.95
CA ASN A 313 -13.05 -7.66 15.41
C ASN A 313 -13.28 -7.85 13.90
N ALA A 314 -14.47 -8.29 13.54
CA ALA A 314 -14.84 -8.56 12.17
C ALA A 314 -15.49 -7.33 11.53
N LYS A 315 -15.07 -6.98 10.31
CA LYS A 315 -15.60 -5.85 9.54
C LYS A 315 -15.86 -6.26 8.10
N PRO A 316 -17.03 -5.94 7.53
CA PRO A 316 -17.23 -6.07 6.11
C PRO A 316 -16.35 -5.04 5.39
N ILE A 317 -15.74 -5.44 4.27
CA ILE A 317 -14.89 -4.58 3.43
C ILE A 317 -15.44 -4.41 2.01
N LEU A 318 -16.17 -5.41 1.54
CA LEU A 318 -16.79 -5.44 0.21
C LEU A 318 -18.26 -5.80 0.36
N THR A 319 -19.14 -4.98 -0.23
CA THR A 319 -20.58 -5.23 -0.24
C THR A 319 -21.14 -5.08 -1.65
N THR A 320 -22.32 -5.64 -1.86
CA THR A 320 -23.07 -5.48 -3.11
C THR A 320 -24.04 -4.30 -3.04
N GLY A 321 -24.67 -3.96 -4.14
CA GLY A 321 -25.73 -2.96 -4.20
C GLY A 321 -27.08 -3.48 -3.66
N ASP A 322 -28.02 -2.57 -3.39
CA ASP A 322 -29.36 -2.88 -2.84
C ASP A 322 -30.23 -3.74 -3.76
N HIS A 323 -29.95 -3.75 -5.05
CA HIS A 323 -30.70 -4.46 -6.09
C HIS A 323 -30.16 -5.86 -6.39
N THR A 324 -29.17 -6.32 -5.65
CA THR A 324 -28.65 -7.68 -5.71
C THR A 324 -29.41 -8.58 -4.76
N TRP A 325 -29.29 -9.89 -4.94
CA TRP A 325 -29.79 -10.87 -3.98
C TRP A 325 -28.96 -12.15 -3.99
N ASN A 326 -29.02 -12.90 -2.93
CA ASN A 326 -28.44 -14.24 -2.84
C ASN A 326 -29.49 -15.24 -3.31
N GLU A 327 -29.25 -15.83 -4.48
CA GLU A 327 -30.15 -16.82 -5.13
C GLU A 327 -29.84 -18.22 -4.58
N THR A 328 -30.88 -18.88 -4.05
CA THR A 328 -30.70 -20.21 -3.47
C THR A 328 -31.12 -21.35 -4.42
N ALA A 329 -31.88 -21.02 -5.47
CA ALA A 329 -32.28 -21.98 -6.48
C ALA A 329 -31.16 -22.28 -7.50
N LYS A 330 -31.38 -23.28 -8.34
CA LYS A 330 -30.49 -23.57 -9.44
C LYS A 330 -30.51 -22.42 -10.46
N LEU A 331 -29.33 -21.99 -10.87
CA LEU A 331 -29.13 -20.95 -11.87
C LEU A 331 -29.40 -21.52 -13.28
N GLU A 332 -30.67 -21.73 -13.63
CA GLU A 332 -31.11 -22.25 -14.92
C GLU A 332 -32.19 -21.32 -15.52
N GLY A 333 -31.97 -20.78 -16.70
CA GLY A 333 -32.94 -19.89 -17.37
C GLY A 333 -32.96 -18.49 -16.80
N THR A 334 -34.15 -17.87 -16.75
CA THR A 334 -34.32 -16.53 -16.16
C THR A 334 -34.39 -16.66 -14.63
N VAL A 335 -33.54 -15.94 -13.95
CA VAL A 335 -33.46 -15.90 -12.48
C VAL A 335 -34.21 -14.69 -11.99
N GLU A 336 -35.21 -14.89 -11.11
CA GLU A 336 -36.02 -13.83 -10.53
C GLU A 336 -36.00 -13.94 -9.00
N PHE A 337 -35.93 -12.81 -8.31
CA PHE A 337 -35.92 -12.74 -6.86
C PHE A 337 -37.20 -13.34 -6.24
N ASN A 338 -37.04 -14.21 -5.25
CA ASN A 338 -38.10 -14.83 -4.51
C ASN A 338 -38.00 -14.48 -3.02
N GLU A 339 -38.93 -13.68 -2.52
CA GLU A 339 -38.99 -13.21 -1.12
C GLU A 339 -39.01 -14.34 -0.07
N ASP A 340 -39.47 -15.52 -0.43
CA ASP A 340 -39.60 -16.66 0.52
C ASP A 340 -38.28 -17.43 0.69
N SER A 341 -37.36 -17.39 -0.29
CA SER A 341 -36.12 -18.19 -0.30
C SER A 341 -34.84 -17.37 -0.39
N ASP A 342 -34.91 -16.20 -0.96
CA ASP A 342 -33.72 -15.42 -1.30
C ASP A 342 -33.49 -14.30 -0.31
N THR A 343 -32.23 -13.87 -0.19
CA THR A 343 -31.84 -12.77 0.69
C THR A 343 -31.50 -11.54 -0.14
N GLN A 344 -32.27 -10.46 0.06
CA GLN A 344 -32.03 -9.16 -0.60
C GLN A 344 -30.72 -8.52 -0.14
N GLY A 345 -30.02 -7.85 -1.07
CA GLY A 345 -28.85 -7.02 -0.79
C GLY A 345 -29.20 -5.72 -0.02
N PRO A 346 -28.16 -5.02 0.45
CA PRO A 346 -26.74 -5.26 0.20
C PRO A 346 -26.19 -6.47 0.96
N LEU A 347 -25.35 -7.26 0.30
CA LEU A 347 -24.74 -8.46 0.83
C LEU A 347 -23.23 -8.30 1.00
N THR A 348 -22.67 -8.83 2.08
CA THR A 348 -21.22 -8.84 2.26
C THR A 348 -20.60 -9.97 1.44
N ILE A 349 -19.64 -9.65 0.58
CA ILE A 349 -18.87 -10.64 -0.20
C ILE A 349 -17.42 -10.72 0.24
N GLY A 350 -16.96 -9.77 1.04
CA GLY A 350 -15.61 -9.77 1.59
C GLY A 350 -15.56 -9.11 2.95
N LEU A 351 -14.83 -9.72 3.87
CA LEU A 351 -14.65 -9.23 5.23
C LEU A 351 -13.22 -9.42 5.72
N SER A 352 -12.85 -8.60 6.69
CA SER A 352 -11.62 -8.70 7.46
C SER A 352 -11.92 -9.08 8.90
N LEU A 353 -11.02 -9.85 9.51
CA LEU A 353 -11.04 -10.14 10.94
C LEU A 353 -9.68 -9.81 11.54
N GLU A 354 -9.71 -9.16 12.68
CA GLU A 354 -8.50 -8.78 13.42
C GLU A 354 -8.64 -9.21 14.89
N ARG A 355 -7.53 -9.62 15.49
CA ARG A 355 -7.43 -9.77 16.94
C ARG A 355 -5.97 -9.55 17.40
N GLU A 356 -5.82 -9.17 18.65
CA GLU A 356 -4.52 -9.14 19.32
C GLU A 356 -4.35 -10.45 20.11
N LEU A 357 -3.15 -11.02 20.00
CA LEU A 357 -2.76 -12.22 20.72
C LEU A 357 -1.49 -11.93 21.52
N ASP A 358 -1.52 -12.24 22.81
CA ASP A 358 -0.33 -12.25 23.64
C ASP A 358 0.40 -13.59 23.43
N ILE A 359 1.54 -13.52 22.79
CA ILE A 359 2.38 -14.69 22.51
C ILE A 359 3.61 -14.63 23.44
N GLU A 360 3.79 -15.69 24.22
CA GLU A 360 5.00 -15.87 25.03
C GLU A 360 6.18 -16.30 24.14
N LYS A 361 7.17 -15.44 23.99
CA LYS A 361 8.39 -15.73 23.24
C LYS A 361 9.61 -15.42 24.09
N SER A 362 10.37 -16.46 24.45
CA SER A 362 11.62 -16.31 25.22
C SER A 362 11.46 -15.54 26.54
N ASP A 363 10.45 -15.87 27.35
CA ASP A 363 10.08 -15.21 28.62
C ASP A 363 9.56 -13.76 28.50
N GLU A 364 9.30 -13.26 27.29
CA GLU A 364 8.62 -11.98 27.05
C GLU A 364 7.26 -12.20 26.42
N LEU A 365 6.22 -11.49 26.94
CA LEU A 365 4.91 -11.38 26.32
C LEU A 365 5.00 -10.38 25.18
N ILE A 366 4.85 -10.87 23.94
CA ILE A 366 4.80 -10.02 22.73
C ILE A 366 3.37 -10.00 22.23
N SER A 367 2.77 -8.83 22.13
CA SER A 367 1.47 -8.68 21.44
C SER A 367 1.67 -8.84 19.93
N LYS A 368 0.93 -9.77 19.33
CA LYS A 368 0.92 -10.01 17.89
C LYS A 368 -0.47 -9.74 17.36
N GLN A 369 -0.58 -8.84 16.38
CA GLN A 369 -1.81 -8.63 15.64
C GLN A 369 -1.98 -9.75 14.61
N GLN A 370 -3.10 -10.46 14.69
CA GLN A 370 -3.49 -11.48 13.72
C GLN A 370 -4.55 -10.91 12.79
N ARG A 371 -4.43 -11.21 11.50
CA ARG A 371 -5.28 -10.69 10.43
C ARG A 371 -5.76 -11.79 9.50
N ILE A 372 -7.04 -11.78 9.20
CA ILE A 372 -7.66 -12.74 8.29
C ILE A 372 -8.54 -11.96 7.31
N VAL A 373 -8.52 -12.36 6.05
CA VAL A 373 -9.46 -11.88 5.02
C VAL A 373 -10.20 -13.09 4.46
N VAL A 374 -11.51 -12.96 4.34
CA VAL A 374 -12.38 -13.95 3.70
C VAL A 374 -13.14 -13.28 2.58
N ILE A 375 -13.08 -13.87 1.38
CA ILE A 375 -13.81 -13.41 0.18
C ILE A 375 -14.68 -14.55 -0.32
N GLY A 376 -15.94 -14.26 -0.60
CA GLY A 376 -16.90 -15.21 -1.13
C GLY A 376 -16.76 -15.50 -2.63
N ASP A 377 -15.55 -15.35 -3.16
CA ASP A 377 -15.20 -15.60 -4.56
C ASP A 377 -13.69 -15.88 -4.65
N GLY A 378 -13.31 -16.90 -5.37
CA GLY A 378 -11.90 -17.19 -5.63
C GLY A 378 -11.47 -16.85 -7.03
N ASP A 379 -12.41 -16.64 -7.94
CA ASP A 379 -12.13 -16.40 -9.35
C ASP A 379 -11.59 -14.98 -9.62
N PHE A 380 -11.89 -14.00 -8.78
CA PHE A 380 -11.48 -12.61 -9.01
C PHE A 380 -9.95 -12.44 -9.12
N LEU A 381 -9.14 -13.32 -8.51
CA LEU A 381 -7.67 -13.34 -8.60
C LEU A 381 -7.13 -14.35 -9.61
N SER A 382 -8.02 -15.10 -10.28
CA SER A 382 -7.61 -16.11 -11.27
C SER A 382 -6.95 -15.48 -12.50
N ASN A 383 -6.20 -16.30 -13.24
CA ASN A 383 -5.53 -15.89 -14.47
C ASN A 383 -6.49 -15.26 -15.49
N THR A 384 -7.78 -15.66 -15.48
CA THR A 384 -8.83 -15.09 -16.34
C THR A 384 -9.24 -13.68 -15.90
N TYR A 385 -9.40 -13.47 -14.59
CA TYR A 385 -10.08 -12.26 -14.08
C TYR A 385 -9.13 -11.25 -13.43
N LEU A 386 -7.88 -11.62 -13.17
CA LEU A 386 -6.89 -10.76 -12.51
C LEU A 386 -6.69 -9.40 -13.21
N ALA A 387 -6.70 -9.39 -14.54
CA ALA A 387 -6.47 -8.19 -15.34
C ALA A 387 -7.70 -7.27 -15.43
N ASN A 388 -8.86 -7.70 -14.90
CA ASN A 388 -10.08 -6.91 -14.93
C ASN A 388 -10.02 -5.80 -13.90
N SER A 389 -10.03 -4.56 -14.39
CA SER A 389 -10.10 -3.33 -13.61
C SER A 389 -9.23 -3.35 -12.35
N GLY A 390 -9.82 -3.39 -11.14
CA GLY A 390 -9.12 -3.29 -9.86
C GLY A 390 -8.71 -4.61 -9.20
N ASN A 391 -9.00 -5.78 -9.80
CA ASN A 391 -8.80 -7.07 -9.13
C ASN A 391 -7.36 -7.31 -8.64
N ASN A 392 -6.37 -7.08 -9.50
CA ASN A 392 -4.96 -7.20 -9.13
C ASN A 392 -4.54 -6.24 -8.00
N GLU A 393 -5.01 -5.00 -8.08
CA GLU A 393 -4.69 -3.98 -7.06
C GLU A 393 -5.31 -4.34 -5.71
N LEU A 394 -6.58 -4.80 -5.70
CA LEU A 394 -7.24 -5.24 -4.47
C LEU A 394 -6.54 -6.46 -3.87
N GLY A 395 -6.24 -7.48 -4.68
CA GLY A 395 -5.50 -8.66 -4.24
C GLY A 395 -4.13 -8.32 -3.64
N THR A 396 -3.44 -7.35 -4.23
CA THR A 396 -2.18 -6.83 -3.70
C THR A 396 -2.36 -6.13 -2.35
N ARG A 397 -3.39 -5.28 -2.21
CA ARG A 397 -3.67 -4.57 -0.96
C ARG A 397 -4.07 -5.52 0.17
N ILE A 398 -4.83 -6.58 -0.15
CA ILE A 398 -5.17 -7.64 0.80
C ILE A 398 -3.89 -8.30 1.34
N ILE A 399 -2.96 -8.71 0.47
CA ILE A 399 -1.71 -9.35 0.88
C ILE A 399 -0.84 -8.39 1.70
N ASN A 400 -0.72 -7.13 1.29
CA ASN A 400 0.03 -6.13 2.06
C ASN A 400 -0.55 -5.95 3.47
N TRP A 401 -1.87 -5.88 3.59
CA TRP A 401 -2.52 -5.77 4.88
C TRP A 401 -2.32 -7.02 5.74
N LEU A 402 -2.52 -8.21 5.18
CA LEU A 402 -2.31 -9.49 5.88
C LEU A 402 -0.86 -9.68 6.34
N SER A 403 0.11 -9.13 5.62
CA SER A 403 1.53 -9.21 5.99
C SER A 403 1.95 -8.12 6.99
N SER A 404 1.03 -7.33 7.53
CA SER A 404 1.28 -6.18 8.41
C SER A 404 2.19 -5.12 7.77
N ASP A 405 2.11 -4.97 6.44
CA ASP A 405 2.85 -3.95 5.71
C ASP A 405 2.22 -2.54 5.82
N ASP A 406 1.13 -2.44 6.52
CA ASP A 406 0.41 -1.22 6.88
C ASP A 406 0.81 -0.65 8.26
N GLU A 407 1.65 -1.33 9.05
CA GLU A 407 2.35 -0.75 10.21
C GLU A 407 3.40 0.25 9.73
N PHE A 408 2.89 1.34 9.18
CA PHE A 408 3.70 2.36 8.56
C PHE A 408 4.38 3.26 9.58
N ILE A 409 5.57 3.74 9.24
CA ILE A 409 6.17 4.89 9.88
C ILE A 409 5.14 6.02 9.84
N SER A 410 4.57 6.39 10.99
CA SER A 410 3.64 7.51 11.09
C SER A 410 4.43 8.81 10.91
N ILE A 411 4.43 9.36 9.71
CA ILE A 411 4.96 10.68 9.45
C ILE A 411 3.81 11.67 9.55
N PRO A 412 3.76 12.51 10.59
CA PRO A 412 2.68 13.48 10.72
C PRO A 412 2.68 14.41 9.50
N PRO A 413 1.50 14.73 8.93
CA PRO A 413 1.40 15.60 7.79
C PRO A 413 1.98 16.98 8.14
N LYS A 414 2.92 17.47 7.32
CA LYS A 414 3.49 18.81 7.45
C LYS A 414 2.47 19.85 6.97
N ILE A 415 1.44 20.09 7.79
CA ILE A 415 0.37 21.05 7.48
C ILE A 415 0.94 22.46 7.42
N ALA A 416 0.63 23.20 6.36
CA ALA A 416 0.84 24.63 6.29
C ALA A 416 -0.15 25.32 7.24
N ASN A 417 0.25 25.57 8.47
CA ASN A 417 -0.40 26.61 9.26
C ASN A 417 0.03 27.94 8.64
N ASP A 418 -0.71 28.41 7.64
CA ASP A 418 -0.61 29.79 7.18
C ASP A 418 -1.14 30.68 8.29
N THR A 419 -0.26 30.96 9.26
CA THR A 419 -0.50 32.07 10.18
C THR A 419 -0.38 33.35 9.34
N THR A 420 -1.52 33.98 9.08
CA THR A 420 -1.55 35.33 8.52
C THR A 420 -0.68 36.21 9.40
N LEU A 421 0.38 36.76 8.80
CA LEU A 421 1.31 37.64 9.50
C LEU A 421 0.53 38.94 9.83
N ASN A 422 -0.07 39.02 10.99
CA ASN A 422 -0.70 40.25 11.50
C ASN A 422 0.40 41.22 11.94
N ILE A 423 0.95 41.96 10.98
CA ILE A 423 1.87 43.06 11.28
C ILE A 423 1.05 44.25 11.69
N SER A 424 1.24 44.69 12.92
CA SER A 424 0.61 45.96 13.41
C SER A 424 1.13 47.13 12.57
N GLN A 425 0.27 48.14 12.34
CA GLN A 425 0.66 49.33 11.55
C GLN A 425 1.92 50.04 12.12
N THR A 426 2.16 49.97 13.42
CA THR A 426 3.35 50.50 14.08
C THR A 426 4.63 49.77 13.64
N VAL A 427 4.58 48.45 13.51
CA VAL A 427 5.73 47.63 13.05
C VAL A 427 5.97 47.84 11.57
N LEU A 428 4.93 47.98 10.75
CA LEU A 428 5.04 48.34 9.32
C LEU A 428 5.71 49.74 9.15
N GLY A 429 5.35 50.70 10.02
CA GLY A 429 5.98 52.01 10.03
C GLY A 429 7.48 51.95 10.39
N LEU A 430 7.85 51.15 11.39
CA LEU A 430 9.26 50.96 11.79
C LEU A 430 10.08 50.27 10.69
N ILE A 431 9.53 49.26 10.02
CA ILE A 431 10.14 48.58 8.88
C ILE A 431 10.35 49.59 7.72
N GLY A 432 9.32 50.40 7.43
CA GLY A 432 9.38 51.39 6.38
C GLY A 432 10.46 52.48 6.67
N VAL A 433 10.65 52.93 7.89
CA VAL A 433 11.71 53.84 8.32
C VAL A 433 13.08 53.20 8.19
N PHE A 434 13.23 51.92 8.55
CA PHE A 434 14.52 51.18 8.44
C PHE A 434 15.01 51.01 7.02
N PHE A 435 14.10 50.89 6.04
CA PHE A 435 14.49 50.78 4.60
C PHE A 435 14.59 52.13 3.86
N LEU A 436 14.17 53.23 4.49
CA LEU A 436 14.23 54.60 3.90
C LEU A 436 15.43 55.40 4.37
N PHE A 437 16.14 54.95 5.40
CA PHE A 437 17.41 55.48 5.91
C PHE A 437 18.49 54.40 5.95
#